data_f10c89420e3e652b6e9d4b824ddd9e34
#
_entry.id   f10c89420e3e652b6e9d4b824ddd9e34
#
_cell.length_a   1.000
_cell.length_b   1.000
_cell.length_c   1.000
_cell.angle_alpha   90.00
_cell.angle_beta   90.00
_cell.angle_gamma   90.00
#
_symmetry.space_group_name_H-M   'P 1'
#
loop_
_entity.id
_entity.type
_entity.pdbx_description
1 polymer ?
#
loop_
_entity_poly.entity_id
_entity_poly.type
_entity_poly.pdbx_seq_one_letter_code
_entity_poly.pdbx_strand_id
1 'polypeptide(L)'
;MSADITTTPIPKPEPASQFSTAQATAAEQAAMQSMMRTMRKQRIQDFFFHKTTMLFALSVLLVLLGIIISLMVGAWPAFKEFGPGFITRVEWDPVNDQYGAMIAIVGTLATSGIALLIAFPISFGIALFLTEICPASLRRPLGTAVELLAGVPSIIYGMWGLFVFAPLFGDYVQPLLKKTLGVLPFIGPFFQGPTMGLGLLTAGLILAVMIIPFIASVMRDVFEIVPAVLKESAYG
;
A
#
# COMPACT_ATOMS: atom_id res chain seq x y z
N MET A 1 43.57 -80.39 57.65
CA MET A 1 44.20 -79.51 56.66
C MET A 1 43.15 -78.50 56.26
N SER A 2 43.11 -77.36 56.98
CA SER A 2 42.13 -76.25 56.76
C SER A 2 42.63 -75.38 55.66
N ALA A 3 41.76 -75.14 54.66
CA ALA A 3 41.98 -74.15 53.60
C ALA A 3 41.29 -72.88 53.97
N ASP A 4 42.10 -71.87 54.19
CA ASP A 4 41.69 -70.50 54.49
C ASP A 4 41.12 -69.85 53.22
N ILE A 5 39.85 -69.48 53.24
CA ILE A 5 39.19 -68.72 52.17
C ILE A 5 39.29 -67.23 52.51
N THR A 6 40.30 -66.56 51.95
CA THR A 6 40.48 -65.14 52.03
C THR A 6 39.37 -64.48 51.17
N THR A 7 38.39 -63.91 51.82
CA THR A 7 37.34 -63.04 51.17
C THR A 7 37.94 -61.69 50.80
N THR A 8 38.17 -61.47 49.52
CA THR A 8 38.50 -60.14 48.96
C THR A 8 37.29 -59.19 49.10
N PRO A 9 37.48 -58.00 49.67
CA PRO A 9 36.36 -57.08 49.78
C PRO A 9 35.94 -56.51 48.41
N ILE A 10 34.65 -56.57 48.12
CA ILE A 10 34.04 -56.02 46.94
C ILE A 10 34.24 -54.50 47.00
N PRO A 11 34.84 -53.85 45.99
CA PRO A 11 34.94 -52.38 45.96
C PRO A 11 33.56 -51.76 45.93
N LYS A 12 33.32 -50.84 46.88
CA LYS A 12 32.09 -50.00 46.88
C LYS A 12 31.98 -49.28 45.53
N PRO A 13 30.77 -49.23 44.90
CA PRO A 13 30.61 -48.48 43.69
C PRO A 13 30.83 -46.99 43.99
N GLU A 14 31.80 -46.42 43.33
CA GLU A 14 32.04 -44.95 43.35
C GLU A 14 30.82 -44.18 42.91
N PRO A 15 30.56 -42.94 43.46
CA PRO A 15 29.35 -42.16 43.19
C PRO A 15 29.41 -41.44 41.83
N ALA A 16 29.61 -42.17 40.74
CA ALA A 16 29.62 -41.63 39.37
C ALA A 16 28.28 -40.97 38.97
N SER A 17 27.19 -41.35 39.64
CA SER A 17 25.87 -40.78 39.40
C SER A 17 25.68 -39.35 39.96
N GLN A 18 26.44 -39.00 41.02
CA GLN A 18 26.30 -37.65 41.62
C GLN A 18 27.05 -36.57 40.85
N PHE A 19 28.16 -36.90 40.17
CA PHE A 19 28.88 -35.98 39.30
C PHE A 19 28.10 -35.65 38.03
N SER A 20 27.37 -36.61 37.48
CA SER A 20 26.52 -36.42 36.29
C SER A 20 25.34 -35.51 36.59
N THR A 21 24.69 -35.64 37.73
CA THR A 21 23.54 -34.80 38.11
C THR A 21 23.95 -33.35 38.46
N ALA A 22 25.11 -33.18 39.13
CA ALA A 22 25.62 -31.84 39.45
C ALA A 22 26.07 -31.07 38.19
N GLN A 23 26.66 -31.75 37.21
CA GLN A 23 27.00 -31.11 35.92
C GLN A 23 25.76 -30.77 35.07
N ALA A 24 24.74 -31.62 35.08
CA ALA A 24 23.45 -31.34 34.38
C ALA A 24 22.74 -30.14 34.99
N THR A 25 22.67 -30.05 36.34
CA THR A 25 22.05 -28.90 37.02
C THR A 25 22.84 -27.60 36.82
N ALA A 26 24.17 -27.65 36.77
CA ALA A 26 24.99 -26.47 36.48
C ALA A 26 24.80 -26.00 35.01
N ALA A 27 24.70 -26.92 34.07
CA ALA A 27 24.42 -26.59 32.65
C ALA A 27 23.01 -25.98 32.48
N GLU A 28 22.00 -26.53 33.15
CA GLU A 28 20.65 -25.95 33.16
C GLU A 28 20.60 -24.53 33.77
N GLN A 29 21.30 -24.33 34.87
CA GLN A 29 21.41 -23.02 35.51
C GLN A 29 22.13 -22.01 34.63
N ALA A 30 23.19 -22.40 33.94
CA ALA A 30 23.92 -21.56 33.00
C ALA A 30 23.05 -21.21 31.77
N ALA A 31 22.29 -22.19 31.24
CA ALA A 31 21.35 -21.98 30.16
C ALA A 31 20.21 -21.01 30.57
N MET A 32 19.67 -21.19 31.76
CA MET A 32 18.61 -20.30 32.32
C MET A 32 19.14 -18.89 32.54
N GLN A 33 20.34 -18.71 33.03
CA GLN A 33 20.96 -17.39 33.22
C GLN A 33 21.25 -16.69 31.87
N SER A 34 21.70 -17.44 30.87
CA SER A 34 21.94 -16.91 29.54
C SER A 34 20.62 -16.48 28.89
N MET A 35 19.56 -17.26 29.04
CA MET A 35 18.22 -16.96 28.57
C MET A 35 17.64 -15.71 29.26
N MET A 36 17.79 -15.58 30.56
CA MET A 36 17.36 -14.38 31.31
C MET A 36 18.13 -13.12 30.90
N ARG A 37 19.44 -13.22 30.62
CA ARG A 37 20.23 -12.09 30.12
C ARG A 37 19.78 -11.66 28.71
N THR A 38 19.49 -12.62 27.84
CA THR A 38 18.98 -12.36 26.50
C THR A 38 17.60 -11.70 26.53
N MET A 39 16.69 -12.21 27.35
CA MET A 39 15.36 -11.63 27.56
C MET A 39 15.42 -10.19 28.12
N ARG A 40 16.33 -9.93 29.07
CA ARG A 40 16.50 -8.58 29.61
C ARG A 40 17.03 -7.60 28.57
N LYS A 41 17.98 -8.04 27.72
CA LYS A 41 18.54 -7.24 26.63
C LYS A 41 17.47 -6.95 25.55
N GLN A 42 16.69 -7.97 25.19
CA GLN A 42 15.57 -7.83 24.28
C GLN A 42 14.52 -6.85 24.81
N ARG A 43 14.16 -6.95 26.10
CA ARG A 43 13.17 -6.03 26.72
C ARG A 43 13.63 -4.57 26.70
N ILE A 44 14.93 -4.30 26.85
CA ILE A 44 15.46 -2.94 26.77
C ILE A 44 15.43 -2.46 25.31
N GLN A 45 15.80 -3.32 24.35
CA GLN A 45 15.74 -2.99 22.93
C GLN A 45 14.31 -2.74 22.48
N ASP A 46 13.36 -3.57 22.89
CA ASP A 46 11.92 -3.41 22.63
C ASP A 46 11.38 -2.10 23.21
N PHE A 47 11.80 -1.72 24.42
CA PHE A 47 11.41 -0.47 25.02
C PHE A 47 11.91 0.76 24.22
N PHE A 48 13.18 0.75 23.83
CA PHE A 48 13.74 1.81 22.99
C PHE A 48 13.07 1.85 21.62
N PHE A 49 12.91 0.71 20.98
CA PHE A 49 12.23 0.59 19.70
C PHE A 49 10.80 1.12 19.78
N HIS A 50 10.03 0.69 20.78
CA HIS A 50 8.66 1.16 20.98
C HIS A 50 8.59 2.69 21.21
N LYS A 51 9.47 3.24 22.04
CA LYS A 51 9.52 4.70 22.29
C LYS A 51 9.94 5.49 21.05
N THR A 52 10.91 4.98 20.31
CA THR A 52 11.36 5.59 19.06
C THR A 52 10.23 5.56 18.01
N THR A 53 9.58 4.42 17.83
CA THR A 53 8.44 4.29 16.91
C THR A 53 7.28 5.20 17.31
N MET A 54 6.98 5.29 18.60
CA MET A 54 5.95 6.19 19.11
C MET A 54 6.30 7.67 18.85
N LEU A 55 7.57 8.05 19.01
CA LEU A 55 8.04 9.42 18.74
C LEU A 55 7.87 9.76 17.25
N PHE A 56 8.26 8.84 16.34
CA PHE A 56 8.07 9.05 14.90
C PHE A 56 6.57 9.08 14.53
N ALA A 57 5.76 8.22 15.09
CA ALA A 57 4.31 8.25 14.86
C ALA A 57 3.70 9.58 15.31
N LEU A 58 4.10 10.08 16.49
CA LEU A 58 3.67 11.39 16.98
C LEU A 58 4.15 12.53 16.10
N SER A 59 5.41 12.47 15.61
CA SER A 59 5.93 13.51 14.71
C SER A 59 5.17 13.57 13.40
N VAL A 60 4.82 12.43 12.80
CA VAL A 60 3.98 12.36 11.60
C VAL A 60 2.60 12.95 11.86
N LEU A 61 1.99 12.62 13.01
CA LEU A 61 0.69 13.18 13.40
C LEU A 61 0.75 14.71 13.56
N LEU A 62 1.81 15.23 14.20
CA LEU A 62 2.00 16.68 14.38
C LEU A 62 2.23 17.40 13.03
N VAL A 63 2.99 16.81 12.12
CA VAL A 63 3.18 17.36 10.77
C VAL A 63 1.85 17.39 10.01
N LEU A 64 1.07 16.29 10.06
CA LEU A 64 -0.25 16.24 9.44
C LEU A 64 -1.20 17.29 10.01
N LEU A 65 -1.23 17.43 11.34
CA LEU A 65 -2.02 18.46 12.00
C LEU A 65 -1.57 19.88 11.58
N GLY A 66 -0.26 20.10 11.50
CA GLY A 66 0.31 21.35 11.01
C GLY A 66 -0.12 21.70 9.58
N ILE A 67 -0.15 20.70 8.69
CA ILE A 67 -0.63 20.88 7.32
C ILE A 67 -2.12 21.25 7.32
N ILE A 68 -2.96 20.55 8.10
CA ILE A 68 -4.39 20.83 8.19
C ILE A 68 -4.62 22.26 8.69
N ILE A 69 -3.93 22.67 9.76
CA ILE A 69 -4.04 24.03 10.31
C ILE A 69 -3.59 25.07 9.26
N SER A 70 -2.48 24.82 8.59
CA SER A 70 -1.97 25.71 7.54
C SER A 70 -2.97 25.88 6.40
N LEU A 71 -3.59 24.79 5.95
CA LEU A 71 -4.64 24.83 4.92
C LEU A 71 -5.89 25.58 5.40
N MET A 72 -6.32 25.38 6.64
CA MET A 72 -7.45 26.10 7.22
C MET A 72 -7.18 27.62 7.31
N VAL A 73 -5.99 28.00 7.77
CA VAL A 73 -5.58 29.41 7.85
C VAL A 73 -5.50 30.02 6.44
N GLY A 74 -4.93 29.27 5.47
CA GLY A 74 -4.84 29.72 4.08
C GLY A 74 -6.20 29.84 3.39
N ALA A 75 -7.17 28.97 3.73
CA ALA A 75 -8.53 29.03 3.18
C ALA A 75 -9.43 30.08 3.86
N TRP A 76 -9.04 30.57 5.05
CA TRP A 76 -9.86 31.47 5.84
C TRP A 76 -10.28 32.77 5.11
N PRO A 77 -9.40 33.45 4.33
CA PRO A 77 -9.80 34.64 3.56
C PRO A 77 -10.95 34.33 2.58
N ALA A 78 -10.88 33.19 1.87
CA ALA A 78 -11.94 32.79 0.93
C ALA A 78 -13.27 32.55 1.63
N PHE A 79 -13.27 31.91 2.80
CA PHE A 79 -14.49 31.70 3.58
C PHE A 79 -15.07 33.01 4.13
N LYS A 80 -14.19 33.97 4.49
CA LYS A 80 -14.61 35.28 4.99
C LYS A 80 -15.22 36.15 3.88
N GLU A 81 -14.69 36.08 2.66
CA GLU A 81 -15.12 36.87 1.51
C GLU A 81 -16.41 36.31 0.87
N PHE A 82 -16.39 34.98 0.60
CA PHE A 82 -17.47 34.31 -0.13
C PHE A 82 -18.49 33.61 0.76
N GLY A 83 -18.22 33.50 2.05
CA GLY A 83 -19.08 32.81 3.02
C GLY A 83 -19.23 31.30 2.76
N PRO A 84 -20.18 30.62 3.46
CA PRO A 84 -20.40 29.17 3.29
C PRO A 84 -20.94 28.80 1.90
N GLY A 85 -21.51 29.77 1.15
CA GLY A 85 -21.96 29.60 -0.24
C GLY A 85 -20.83 29.32 -1.23
N PHE A 86 -19.56 29.56 -0.85
CA PHE A 86 -18.37 29.24 -1.66
C PHE A 86 -18.33 27.78 -2.12
N ILE A 87 -18.73 26.85 -1.27
CA ILE A 87 -18.69 25.41 -1.56
C ILE A 87 -19.67 25.03 -2.67
N THR A 88 -20.81 25.71 -2.76
CA THR A 88 -21.90 25.40 -3.71
C THR A 88 -21.88 26.26 -4.95
N ARG A 89 -21.07 27.32 -4.99
CA ARG A 89 -20.95 28.16 -6.17
C ARG A 89 -20.18 27.46 -7.28
N VAL A 90 -20.72 27.60 -8.51
CA VAL A 90 -20.11 27.00 -9.73
C VAL A 90 -19.27 28.06 -10.47
N GLU A 91 -19.45 29.34 -10.16
CA GLU A 91 -18.77 30.42 -10.85
C GLU A 91 -17.29 30.42 -10.61
N TRP A 92 -16.51 30.59 -11.69
CA TRP A 92 -15.07 30.77 -11.67
C TRP A 92 -14.71 31.88 -12.65
N ASP A 93 -14.76 33.12 -12.16
CA ASP A 93 -14.47 34.31 -12.93
C ASP A 93 -13.38 35.15 -12.25
N PRO A 94 -12.10 34.97 -12.66
CA PRO A 94 -10.97 35.72 -12.12
C PRO A 94 -11.00 37.22 -12.45
N VAL A 95 -11.78 37.63 -13.45
CA VAL A 95 -11.87 39.03 -13.88
C VAL A 95 -12.73 39.84 -12.91
N ASN A 96 -13.81 39.22 -12.40
CA ASN A 96 -14.73 39.84 -11.46
C ASN A 96 -14.53 39.37 -10.02
N ASP A 97 -13.42 38.69 -9.72
CA ASP A 97 -13.09 38.10 -8.41
C ASP A 97 -14.21 37.19 -7.85
N GLN A 98 -14.89 36.46 -8.74
CA GLN A 98 -15.95 35.52 -8.37
C GLN A 98 -15.38 34.08 -8.39
N TYR A 99 -15.36 33.43 -7.24
CA TYR A 99 -14.79 32.10 -7.10
C TYR A 99 -15.77 31.16 -6.39
N GLY A 100 -15.82 29.90 -6.86
CA GLY A 100 -16.61 28.84 -6.26
C GLY A 100 -15.83 27.50 -6.27
N ALA A 101 -16.01 26.70 -5.24
CA ALA A 101 -15.32 25.42 -5.08
C ALA A 101 -16.00 24.26 -5.81
N MET A 102 -17.27 24.40 -6.22
CA MET A 102 -18.06 23.31 -6.79
C MET A 102 -17.41 22.69 -8.03
N ILE A 103 -16.86 23.51 -8.93
CA ILE A 103 -16.18 23.02 -10.15
C ILE A 103 -14.99 22.13 -9.78
N ALA A 104 -14.17 22.54 -8.81
CA ALA A 104 -13.01 21.78 -8.37
C ALA A 104 -13.43 20.47 -7.66
N ILE A 105 -14.45 20.52 -6.82
CA ILE A 105 -14.98 19.35 -6.11
C ILE A 105 -15.54 18.32 -7.11
N VAL A 106 -16.44 18.75 -7.99
CA VAL A 106 -17.06 17.86 -9.00
C VAL A 106 -16.02 17.34 -9.98
N GLY A 107 -15.09 18.19 -10.42
CA GLY A 107 -13.99 17.79 -11.29
C GLY A 107 -13.11 16.70 -10.67
N THR A 108 -12.74 16.87 -9.42
CA THR A 108 -11.93 15.86 -8.69
C THR A 108 -12.69 14.54 -8.50
N LEU A 109 -13.96 14.61 -8.10
CA LEU A 109 -14.78 13.41 -7.92
C LEU A 109 -15.03 12.69 -9.25
N ALA A 110 -15.29 13.43 -10.33
CA ALA A 110 -15.50 12.84 -11.64
C ALA A 110 -14.24 12.18 -12.19
N THR A 111 -13.09 12.86 -12.14
CA THR A 111 -11.81 12.28 -12.61
C THR A 111 -11.40 11.07 -11.79
N SER A 112 -11.57 11.11 -10.45
CA SER A 112 -11.30 9.99 -9.56
C SER A 112 -12.25 8.81 -9.82
N GLY A 113 -13.54 9.09 -10.04
CA GLY A 113 -14.53 8.08 -10.38
C GLY A 113 -14.20 7.37 -11.70
N ILE A 114 -13.86 8.12 -12.75
CA ILE A 114 -13.43 7.56 -14.04
C ILE A 114 -12.16 6.71 -13.85
N ALA A 115 -11.18 7.24 -13.13
CA ALA A 115 -9.93 6.54 -12.88
C ALA A 115 -10.13 5.20 -12.15
N LEU A 116 -10.93 5.18 -11.09
CA LEU A 116 -11.22 3.96 -10.33
C LEU A 116 -12.04 2.95 -11.14
N LEU A 117 -13.02 3.41 -11.90
CA LEU A 117 -13.84 2.55 -12.75
C LEU A 117 -13.00 1.76 -13.78
N ILE A 118 -11.92 2.38 -14.26
CA ILE A 118 -11.01 1.77 -15.23
C ILE A 118 -9.90 0.98 -14.52
N ALA A 119 -9.28 1.59 -13.52
CA ALA A 119 -8.11 1.01 -12.86
C ALA A 119 -8.45 -0.23 -12.04
N PHE A 120 -9.59 -0.24 -11.34
CA PHE A 120 -9.96 -1.36 -10.49
C PHE A 120 -10.07 -2.71 -11.23
N PRO A 121 -10.87 -2.83 -12.31
CA PRO A 121 -10.99 -4.09 -13.02
C PRO A 121 -9.68 -4.52 -13.71
N ILE A 122 -8.89 -3.56 -14.22
CA ILE A 122 -7.61 -3.87 -14.85
C ILE A 122 -6.61 -4.37 -13.79
N SER A 123 -6.51 -3.68 -12.66
CA SER A 123 -5.61 -4.07 -11.56
C SER A 123 -5.99 -5.42 -10.96
N PHE A 124 -7.29 -5.68 -10.79
CA PHE A 124 -7.79 -6.97 -10.37
C PHE A 124 -7.38 -8.09 -11.34
N GLY A 125 -7.54 -7.86 -12.64
CA GLY A 125 -7.10 -8.80 -13.67
C GLY A 125 -5.59 -9.05 -13.65
N ILE A 126 -4.77 -8.01 -13.48
CA ILE A 126 -3.32 -8.12 -13.35
C ILE A 126 -2.94 -8.93 -12.11
N ALA A 127 -3.54 -8.62 -10.96
CA ALA A 127 -3.28 -9.33 -9.71
C ALA A 127 -3.67 -10.81 -9.82
N LEU A 128 -4.86 -11.12 -10.34
CA LEU A 128 -5.32 -12.48 -10.58
C LEU A 128 -4.40 -13.24 -11.55
N PHE A 129 -3.99 -12.58 -12.64
CA PHE A 129 -3.05 -13.17 -13.58
C PHE A 129 -1.73 -13.54 -12.89
N LEU A 130 -1.16 -12.62 -12.12
CA LEU A 130 0.13 -12.82 -11.45
C LEU A 130 0.08 -13.92 -10.38
N THR A 131 -1.04 -14.06 -9.66
CA THR A 131 -1.16 -15.03 -8.56
C THR A 131 -1.58 -16.43 -9.01
N GLU A 132 -2.52 -16.52 -9.96
CA GLU A 132 -3.16 -17.80 -10.31
C GLU A 132 -2.70 -18.36 -11.66
N ILE A 133 -2.47 -17.52 -12.66
CA ILE A 133 -2.26 -17.93 -14.05
C ILE A 133 -0.81 -17.91 -14.47
N CYS A 134 -0.04 -16.95 -13.95
CA CYS A 134 1.33 -16.68 -14.39
C CYS A 134 2.27 -17.85 -14.06
N PRO A 135 3.10 -18.32 -15.04
CA PRO A 135 4.15 -19.30 -14.78
C PRO A 135 5.10 -18.85 -13.69
N ALA A 136 5.57 -19.78 -12.85
CA ALA A 136 6.43 -19.48 -11.70
C ALA A 136 7.71 -18.72 -12.06
N SER A 137 8.26 -18.96 -13.28
CA SER A 137 9.45 -18.28 -13.79
C SER A 137 9.23 -16.79 -14.08
N LEU A 138 8.02 -16.39 -14.48
CA LEU A 138 7.66 -15.02 -14.86
C LEU A 138 7.00 -14.24 -13.70
N ARG A 139 6.45 -14.93 -12.70
CA ARG A 139 5.73 -14.30 -11.58
C ARG A 139 6.58 -13.28 -10.83
N ARG A 140 7.83 -13.63 -10.49
CA ARG A 140 8.76 -12.71 -9.81
C ARG A 140 9.13 -11.49 -10.67
N PRO A 141 9.67 -11.63 -11.90
CA PRO A 141 10.08 -10.47 -12.68
C PRO A 141 8.91 -9.55 -13.03
N LEU A 142 7.72 -10.09 -13.35
CA LEU A 142 6.55 -9.27 -13.63
C LEU A 142 6.02 -8.58 -12.37
N GLY A 143 5.98 -9.29 -11.22
CA GLY A 143 5.61 -8.68 -9.95
C GLY A 143 6.53 -7.50 -9.57
N THR A 144 7.85 -7.70 -9.66
CA THR A 144 8.82 -6.62 -9.42
C THR A 144 8.65 -5.46 -10.41
N ALA A 145 8.34 -5.74 -11.69
CA ALA A 145 8.08 -4.68 -12.67
C ALA A 145 6.86 -3.84 -12.29
N VAL A 146 5.78 -4.46 -11.81
CA VAL A 146 4.58 -3.75 -11.33
C VAL A 146 4.90 -2.90 -10.10
N GLU A 147 5.68 -3.43 -9.15
CA GLU A 147 6.12 -2.69 -7.96
C GLU A 147 7.00 -1.48 -8.33
N LEU A 148 7.92 -1.64 -9.28
CA LEU A 148 8.76 -0.54 -9.76
C LEU A 148 7.94 0.55 -10.45
N LEU A 149 6.92 0.17 -11.24
CA LEU A 149 5.99 1.12 -11.84
C LEU A 149 5.17 1.89 -10.78
N ALA A 150 4.76 1.21 -9.71
CA ALA A 150 4.07 1.85 -8.59
C ALA A 150 4.96 2.88 -7.85
N GLY A 151 6.28 2.70 -7.87
CA GLY A 151 7.27 3.60 -7.28
C GLY A 151 7.59 4.84 -8.15
N VAL A 152 7.12 4.92 -9.39
CA VAL A 152 7.36 6.08 -10.28
C VAL A 152 6.62 7.31 -9.76
N PRO A 153 7.29 8.47 -9.57
CA PRO A 153 6.62 9.70 -9.13
C PRO A 153 5.46 10.09 -10.05
N SER A 154 4.30 10.42 -9.47
CA SER A 154 3.07 10.78 -10.20
C SER A 154 3.24 11.91 -11.22
N ILE A 155 4.18 12.83 -10.95
CA ILE A 155 4.47 13.94 -11.87
C ILE A 155 4.99 13.46 -13.24
N ILE A 156 5.72 12.33 -13.27
CA ILE A 156 6.23 11.76 -14.54
C ILE A 156 5.06 11.28 -15.40
N TYR A 157 4.09 10.57 -14.79
CA TYR A 157 2.87 10.16 -15.48
C TYR A 157 2.05 11.36 -15.95
N GLY A 158 1.93 12.41 -15.10
CA GLY A 158 1.22 13.63 -15.45
C GLY A 158 1.85 14.37 -16.63
N MET A 159 3.18 14.53 -16.63
CA MET A 159 3.90 15.16 -17.74
C MET A 159 3.82 14.34 -19.03
N TRP A 160 4.04 13.04 -18.95
CA TRP A 160 3.85 12.14 -20.10
C TRP A 160 2.42 12.21 -20.62
N GLY A 161 1.44 12.20 -19.71
CA GLY A 161 0.04 12.31 -20.03
C GLY A 161 -0.31 13.61 -20.74
N LEU A 162 0.22 14.73 -20.28
CA LEU A 162 -0.06 16.05 -20.85
C LEU A 162 0.62 16.24 -22.22
N PHE A 163 1.89 15.86 -22.35
CA PHE A 163 2.68 16.18 -23.56
C PHE A 163 2.61 15.12 -24.65
N VAL A 164 2.32 13.86 -24.28
CA VAL A 164 2.30 12.74 -25.23
C VAL A 164 0.90 12.18 -25.39
N PHE A 165 0.27 11.78 -24.29
CA PHE A 165 -1.03 11.11 -24.35
C PHE A 165 -2.16 12.05 -24.75
N ALA A 166 -2.24 13.25 -24.18
CA ALA A 166 -3.34 14.18 -24.44
C ALA A 166 -3.41 14.64 -25.91
N PRO A 167 -2.32 15.02 -26.60
CA PRO A 167 -2.37 15.33 -28.03
C PRO A 167 -2.83 14.13 -28.87
N LEU A 168 -2.26 12.93 -28.63
CA LEU A 168 -2.65 11.72 -29.37
C LEU A 168 -4.13 11.37 -29.13
N PHE A 169 -4.60 11.50 -27.91
CA PHE A 169 -5.99 11.26 -27.55
C PHE A 169 -6.93 12.27 -28.23
N GLY A 170 -6.52 13.54 -28.28
CA GLY A 170 -7.25 14.62 -28.94
C GLY A 170 -7.37 14.43 -30.45
N ASP A 171 -6.29 14.02 -31.09
CA ASP A 171 -6.23 13.90 -32.55
C ASP A 171 -6.94 12.64 -33.07
N TYR A 172 -6.83 11.52 -32.35
CA TYR A 172 -7.30 10.22 -32.86
C TYR A 172 -8.51 9.68 -32.12
N VAL A 173 -8.56 9.78 -30.80
CA VAL A 173 -9.56 9.10 -30.00
C VAL A 173 -10.79 9.99 -29.77
N GLN A 174 -10.62 11.24 -29.40
CA GLN A 174 -11.75 12.15 -29.15
C GLN A 174 -12.66 12.34 -30.36
N PRO A 175 -12.18 12.51 -31.62
CA PRO A 175 -13.05 12.61 -32.78
C PRO A 175 -13.86 11.32 -33.02
N LEU A 176 -13.24 10.16 -32.75
CA LEU A 176 -13.94 8.88 -32.85
C LEU A 176 -15.04 8.75 -31.78
N LEU A 177 -14.73 9.07 -30.53
CA LEU A 177 -15.70 9.07 -29.42
C LEU A 177 -16.86 10.03 -29.69
N LYS A 178 -16.58 11.22 -30.24
CA LYS A 178 -17.59 12.19 -30.61
C LYS A 178 -18.53 11.68 -31.72
N LYS A 179 -17.99 10.96 -32.70
CA LYS A 179 -18.78 10.36 -33.79
C LYS A 179 -19.63 9.17 -33.34
N THR A 180 -19.12 8.36 -32.41
CA THR A 180 -19.77 7.13 -31.96
C THR A 180 -20.67 7.35 -30.74
N LEU A 181 -20.13 7.88 -29.66
CA LEU A 181 -20.84 8.09 -28.39
C LEU A 181 -21.56 9.43 -28.33
N GLY A 182 -21.07 10.46 -29.06
CA GLY A 182 -21.69 11.77 -29.12
C GLY A 182 -23.10 11.81 -29.72
N VAL A 183 -23.50 10.74 -30.39
CA VAL A 183 -24.87 10.62 -31.00
C VAL A 183 -25.87 10.02 -30.00
N LEU A 184 -25.43 9.44 -28.89
CA LEU A 184 -26.31 8.80 -27.91
C LEU A 184 -27.07 9.87 -27.08
N PRO A 185 -28.38 9.70 -26.83
CA PRO A 185 -29.22 10.74 -26.23
C PRO A 185 -28.86 11.05 -24.77
N PHE A 186 -28.30 10.09 -23.99
CA PHE A 186 -27.98 10.30 -22.57
C PHE A 186 -26.49 10.62 -22.32
N ILE A 187 -25.61 10.04 -23.11
CA ILE A 187 -24.15 10.10 -22.90
C ILE A 187 -23.52 11.12 -23.87
N GLY A 188 -24.17 11.38 -25.00
CA GLY A 188 -23.65 12.25 -26.07
C GLY A 188 -23.17 13.63 -25.61
N PRO A 189 -23.90 14.37 -24.76
CA PRO A 189 -23.46 15.68 -24.28
C PRO A 189 -22.08 15.69 -23.62
N PHE A 190 -21.66 14.60 -22.97
CA PHE A 190 -20.35 14.49 -22.35
C PHE A 190 -19.20 14.39 -23.38
N PHE A 191 -19.49 14.00 -24.62
CA PHE A 191 -18.51 13.80 -25.68
C PHE A 191 -18.55 14.89 -26.78
N GLN A 192 -19.42 15.90 -26.67
CA GLN A 192 -19.57 16.95 -27.67
C GLN A 192 -18.60 18.14 -27.48
N GLY A 193 -17.73 18.12 -26.48
CA GLY A 193 -16.73 19.16 -26.23
C GLY A 193 -15.71 19.34 -27.37
N PRO A 194 -14.84 20.36 -27.27
CA PRO A 194 -13.75 20.58 -28.22
C PRO A 194 -12.73 19.42 -28.11
N THR A 195 -12.22 18.97 -29.24
CA THR A 195 -11.25 17.87 -29.36
C THR A 195 -9.81 18.37 -29.19
N MET A 196 -9.50 18.92 -28.01
CA MET A 196 -8.16 19.47 -27.70
C MET A 196 -7.26 18.49 -26.95
N GLY A 197 -7.72 17.26 -26.70
CA GLY A 197 -7.00 16.31 -25.86
C GLY A 197 -7.11 16.57 -24.37
N LEU A 198 -7.44 17.78 -23.95
CA LEU A 198 -7.58 18.18 -22.55
C LEU A 198 -9.04 18.03 -22.11
N GLY A 199 -9.27 17.31 -21.00
CA GLY A 199 -10.62 17.11 -20.46
C GLY A 199 -10.67 16.10 -19.32
N LEU A 200 -11.83 15.98 -18.69
CA LEU A 200 -12.07 15.09 -17.55
C LEU A 200 -11.77 13.62 -17.88
N LEU A 201 -12.15 13.17 -19.08
CA LEU A 201 -11.89 11.79 -19.54
C LEU A 201 -10.40 11.53 -19.70
N THR A 202 -9.66 12.44 -20.36
CA THR A 202 -8.20 12.34 -20.52
C THR A 202 -7.50 12.32 -19.17
N ALA A 203 -7.86 13.23 -18.27
CA ALA A 203 -7.30 13.29 -16.93
C ALA A 203 -7.61 12.02 -16.14
N GLY A 204 -8.83 11.49 -16.21
CA GLY A 204 -9.22 10.24 -15.58
C GLY A 204 -8.47 9.03 -16.12
N LEU A 205 -8.21 8.97 -17.43
CA LEU A 205 -7.42 7.91 -18.06
C LEU A 205 -5.95 7.95 -17.61
N ILE A 206 -5.34 9.13 -17.59
CA ILE A 206 -3.95 9.29 -17.12
C ILE A 206 -3.86 8.90 -15.63
N LEU A 207 -4.82 9.33 -14.83
CA LEU A 207 -4.91 8.96 -13.42
C LEU A 207 -5.10 7.45 -13.25
N ALA A 208 -5.93 6.80 -14.09
CA ALA A 208 -6.09 5.35 -14.08
C ALA A 208 -4.77 4.63 -14.34
N VAL A 209 -4.02 5.03 -15.38
CA VAL A 209 -2.70 4.44 -15.68
C VAL A 209 -1.75 4.58 -14.51
N MET A 210 -1.78 5.71 -13.81
CA MET A 210 -0.93 5.98 -12.65
C MET A 210 -1.24 5.08 -11.46
N ILE A 211 -2.54 4.83 -11.17
CA ILE A 211 -2.95 4.07 -9.99
C ILE A 211 -3.01 2.55 -10.22
N ILE A 212 -3.09 2.08 -11.47
CA ILE A 212 -3.14 0.64 -11.82
C ILE A 212 -2.01 -0.16 -11.15
N PRO A 213 -0.71 0.21 -11.27
CA PRO A 213 0.35 -0.60 -10.68
C PRO A 213 0.30 -0.66 -9.17
N PHE A 214 -0.09 0.43 -8.52
CA PHE A 214 -0.25 0.48 -7.07
C PHE A 214 -1.38 -0.44 -6.59
N ILE A 215 -2.57 -0.35 -7.19
CA ILE A 215 -3.70 -1.20 -6.84
C ILE A 215 -3.38 -2.67 -7.13
N ALA A 216 -2.74 -2.97 -8.27
CA ALA A 216 -2.37 -4.33 -8.66
C ALA A 216 -1.38 -4.97 -7.67
N SER A 217 -0.38 -4.21 -7.18
CA SER A 217 0.57 -4.71 -6.20
C SER A 217 -0.09 -5.05 -4.87
N VAL A 218 -0.94 -4.14 -4.35
CA VAL A 218 -1.68 -4.38 -3.10
C VAL A 218 -2.62 -5.57 -3.23
N MET A 219 -3.37 -5.67 -4.33
CA MET A 219 -4.26 -6.81 -4.59
C MET A 219 -3.51 -8.13 -4.69
N ARG A 220 -2.35 -8.14 -5.36
CA ARG A 220 -1.50 -9.33 -5.43
C ARG A 220 -1.09 -9.80 -4.04
N ASP A 221 -0.61 -8.89 -3.19
CA ASP A 221 -0.19 -9.23 -1.83
C ASP A 221 -1.35 -9.82 -1.01
N VAL A 222 -2.57 -9.26 -1.16
CA VAL A 222 -3.77 -9.80 -0.53
C VAL A 222 -4.11 -11.21 -1.06
N PHE A 223 -4.01 -11.45 -2.36
CA PHE A 223 -4.29 -12.78 -2.94
C PHE A 223 -3.25 -13.84 -2.53
N GLU A 224 -2.00 -13.45 -2.34
CA GLU A 224 -0.94 -14.36 -1.87
C GLU A 224 -1.15 -14.82 -0.41
N ILE A 225 -1.83 -14.03 0.43
CA ILE A 225 -2.11 -14.38 1.83
C ILE A 225 -3.24 -15.42 1.92
N VAL A 226 -4.12 -15.55 0.91
CA VAL A 226 -5.24 -16.49 0.94
C VAL A 226 -4.73 -17.94 0.95
N PRO A 227 -5.03 -18.76 2.00
CA PRO A 227 -4.61 -20.15 2.08
C PRO A 227 -5.13 -20.99 0.91
N ALA A 228 -4.31 -21.94 0.42
CA ALA A 228 -4.65 -22.82 -0.68
C ALA A 228 -5.97 -23.60 -0.45
N VAL A 229 -6.22 -24.01 0.79
CA VAL A 229 -7.45 -24.72 1.19
C VAL A 229 -8.72 -23.92 0.89
N LEU A 230 -8.69 -22.60 1.11
CA LEU A 230 -9.82 -21.72 0.80
C LEU A 230 -10.01 -21.55 -0.72
N LYS A 231 -8.91 -21.51 -1.47
CA LYS A 231 -8.96 -21.46 -2.94
C LYS A 231 -9.53 -22.75 -3.52
N GLU A 232 -9.07 -23.90 -3.04
CA GLU A 232 -9.57 -25.22 -3.47
C GLU A 232 -11.06 -25.39 -3.15
N SER A 233 -11.52 -24.94 -1.98
CA SER A 233 -12.94 -25.01 -1.62
C SER A 233 -13.85 -24.10 -2.47
N ALA A 234 -13.29 -23.08 -3.09
CA ALA A 234 -14.02 -22.20 -4.01
C ALA A 234 -14.19 -22.80 -5.42
N TYR A 235 -13.34 -23.77 -5.79
CA TYR A 235 -13.41 -24.48 -7.08
C TYR A 235 -14.19 -25.81 -7.00
N GLY A 236 -14.42 -26.35 -5.81
CA GLY A 236 -15.12 -27.61 -5.57
C GLY A 236 -16.54 -27.45 -5.14
#